data_2095b56954863599cb4c3c0911d9073f
#
_entry.id   2095b56954863599cb4c3c0911d9073f
#
_cell.length_a   1.000
_cell.length_b   1.000
_cell.length_c   1.000
_cell.angle_alpha   90.00
_cell.angle_beta   90.00
_cell.angle_gamma   90.00
#
_symmetry.space_group_name_H-M   'P 1'
#
loop_
_entity.id
_entity.type
_entity.pdbx_description
1 polymer ?
#
loop_
_entity_poly.entity_id
_entity_poly.type
_entity_poly.pdbx_seq_one_letter_code
_entity_poly.pdbx_strand_id
1 'polypeptide(L)'
;NDDDLTYAIGTLDERSTQTALSRVSHIEEPITRAVIWSHLFAAVREGELDPRRYIDAALTHMTAEKEDAIFERLLATITQSRTFLPGHVRGECDSKILRALAHAMRETFLDRSRSLLHLFVDVWSGGGDTRYSDSLAALARGEEGDLLPLIAGEESAWAVRCALAARGLVDEKQLDAWLDESPTGENKTRWVRARSSIPDASIREAVWKEVLSLKLSNHHLSASLQGLNASSWEGNDYTDHFFAELSSFWERASMGLGLRYINAGFPMSLDS
;
A
#
# COMPACT_ATOMS: atom_id res chain seq x y z
N ASN A 1 -1.00 -28.74 -13.11
CA ASN A 1 0.38 -28.41 -13.42
C ASN A 1 1.00 -29.60 -14.15
N ASP A 2 1.75 -29.36 -15.20
CA ASP A 2 2.43 -30.32 -16.03
C ASP A 2 3.93 -30.45 -15.67
N ASP A 3 4.27 -30.33 -14.40
CA ASP A 3 5.63 -30.33 -13.87
C ASP A 3 6.54 -29.22 -14.43
N ASP A 4 5.95 -28.05 -14.69
CA ASP A 4 6.61 -26.86 -15.29
C ASP A 4 7.18 -27.09 -16.70
N LEU A 5 6.62 -28.05 -17.43
CA LEU A 5 7.06 -28.35 -18.81
C LEU A 5 6.53 -27.34 -19.83
N THR A 6 5.47 -26.61 -19.48
CA THR A 6 4.88 -25.58 -20.36
C THR A 6 4.64 -24.27 -19.63
N TYR A 7 4.82 -23.17 -20.35
CA TYR A 7 4.41 -21.84 -19.87
C TYR A 7 2.93 -21.63 -20.19
N ALA A 8 2.06 -21.80 -19.19
CA ALA A 8 0.62 -21.69 -19.36
C ALA A 8 0.00 -20.88 -18.23
N ILE A 9 -1.05 -20.13 -18.55
CA ILE A 9 -1.94 -19.52 -17.56
C ILE A 9 -2.96 -20.58 -17.16
N GLY A 10 -2.88 -21.03 -15.91
CA GLY A 10 -3.86 -21.98 -15.37
C GLY A 10 -5.09 -21.24 -14.84
N THR A 11 -6.27 -21.74 -15.19
CA THR A 11 -7.54 -21.30 -14.61
C THR A 11 -8.15 -22.42 -13.79
N LEU A 12 -8.77 -22.06 -12.65
CA LEU A 12 -9.50 -22.98 -11.80
C LEU A 12 -10.99 -22.97 -12.20
N ASP A 13 -11.63 -24.13 -12.32
CA ASP A 13 -13.08 -24.19 -12.43
C ASP A 13 -13.75 -23.67 -11.14
N GLU A 14 -15.05 -23.37 -11.17
CA GLU A 14 -15.77 -22.80 -10.02
C GLU A 14 -15.68 -23.67 -8.77
N ARG A 15 -15.75 -25.00 -8.91
CA ARG A 15 -15.65 -25.92 -7.77
C ARG A 15 -14.26 -25.90 -7.16
N SER A 16 -13.22 -25.91 -7.99
CA SER A 16 -11.82 -25.80 -7.57
C SER A 16 -11.54 -24.45 -6.94
N THR A 17 -12.04 -23.36 -7.51
CA THR A 17 -11.95 -22.01 -6.95
C THR A 17 -12.58 -21.93 -5.57
N GLN A 18 -13.81 -22.44 -5.39
CA GLN A 18 -14.49 -22.45 -4.11
C GLN A 18 -13.74 -23.30 -3.06
N THR A 19 -13.19 -24.45 -3.48
CA THR A 19 -12.40 -25.31 -2.60
C THR A 19 -11.09 -24.63 -2.20
N ALA A 20 -10.40 -23.99 -3.13
CA ALA A 20 -9.17 -23.23 -2.89
C ALA A 20 -9.41 -22.08 -1.90
N LEU A 21 -10.42 -21.24 -2.14
CA LEU A 21 -10.78 -20.12 -1.27
C LEU A 21 -11.07 -20.54 0.18
N SER A 22 -11.62 -21.76 0.37
CA SER A 22 -12.02 -22.23 1.69
C SER A 22 -10.99 -23.12 2.39
N ARG A 23 -10.02 -23.71 1.67
CA ARG A 23 -9.18 -24.78 2.21
C ARG A 23 -7.70 -24.72 1.88
N VAL A 24 -7.22 -23.67 1.23
CA VAL A 24 -5.81 -23.57 0.77
C VAL A 24 -4.81 -23.79 1.91
N SER A 25 -5.09 -23.30 3.13
CA SER A 25 -4.21 -23.48 4.30
C SER A 25 -4.09 -24.93 4.80
N HIS A 26 -4.96 -25.88 4.35
CA HIS A 26 -4.87 -27.29 4.69
C HIS A 26 -3.92 -28.06 3.77
N ILE A 27 -3.41 -27.44 2.72
CA ILE A 27 -2.43 -28.03 1.80
C ILE A 27 -1.05 -27.93 2.45
N GLU A 28 -0.41 -29.08 2.69
CA GLU A 28 0.88 -29.11 3.38
C GLU A 28 2.02 -28.56 2.52
N GLU A 29 1.99 -28.84 1.22
CA GLU A 29 3.06 -28.52 0.28
C GLU A 29 3.04 -27.01 -0.09
N PRO A 30 4.12 -26.22 0.24
CA PRO A 30 4.11 -24.77 0.08
C PRO A 30 4.01 -24.30 -1.38
N ILE A 31 4.69 -25.00 -2.31
CA ILE A 31 4.69 -24.63 -3.73
C ILE A 31 3.26 -24.73 -4.28
N THR A 32 2.53 -25.78 -3.90
CA THR A 32 1.13 -25.95 -4.29
C THR A 32 0.26 -24.81 -3.77
N ARG A 33 0.46 -24.37 -2.51
CA ARG A 33 -0.26 -23.19 -1.97
C ARG A 33 0.09 -21.93 -2.75
N ALA A 34 1.37 -21.69 -3.04
CA ALA A 34 1.82 -20.53 -3.80
C ALA A 34 1.20 -20.49 -5.22
N VAL A 35 1.16 -21.62 -5.90
CA VAL A 35 0.55 -21.77 -7.22
C VAL A 35 -0.95 -21.47 -7.17
N ILE A 36 -1.66 -22.04 -6.18
CA ILE A 36 -3.10 -21.80 -6.01
C ILE A 36 -3.37 -20.31 -5.76
N TRP A 37 -2.64 -19.65 -4.85
CA TRP A 37 -2.78 -18.21 -4.62
C TRP A 37 -2.50 -17.39 -5.87
N SER A 38 -1.53 -17.80 -6.69
CA SER A 38 -1.22 -17.12 -7.95
C SER A 38 -2.37 -17.25 -8.95
N HIS A 39 -2.99 -18.43 -9.07
CA HIS A 39 -4.17 -18.63 -9.95
C HIS A 39 -5.39 -17.85 -9.46
N LEU A 40 -5.66 -17.84 -8.14
CA LEU A 40 -6.76 -17.06 -7.59
C LEU A 40 -6.57 -15.56 -7.82
N PHE A 41 -5.35 -15.05 -7.65
CA PHE A 41 -5.07 -13.64 -7.92
C PHE A 41 -5.10 -13.31 -9.43
N ALA A 42 -4.66 -14.22 -10.30
CA ALA A 42 -4.82 -14.07 -11.74
C ALA A 42 -6.30 -13.96 -12.12
N ALA A 43 -7.16 -14.81 -11.56
CA ALA A 43 -8.61 -14.73 -11.78
C ALA A 43 -9.22 -13.39 -11.32
N VAL A 44 -8.70 -12.77 -10.23
CA VAL A 44 -9.10 -11.40 -9.84
C VAL A 44 -8.72 -10.40 -10.93
N ARG A 45 -7.49 -10.46 -11.44
CA ARG A 45 -7.01 -9.54 -12.48
C ARG A 45 -7.76 -9.66 -13.81
N GLU A 46 -8.19 -10.86 -14.15
CA GLU A 46 -8.98 -11.12 -15.37
C GLU A 46 -10.50 -10.85 -15.17
N GLY A 47 -10.92 -10.46 -13.95
CA GLY A 47 -12.33 -10.20 -13.64
C GLY A 47 -13.19 -11.47 -13.48
N GLU A 48 -12.58 -12.64 -13.39
CA GLU A 48 -13.25 -13.94 -13.21
C GLU A 48 -13.57 -14.24 -11.73
N LEU A 49 -12.84 -13.62 -10.81
CA LEU A 49 -13.05 -13.74 -9.37
C LEU A 49 -13.29 -12.35 -8.73
N ASP A 50 -14.38 -12.22 -7.97
CA ASP A 50 -14.66 -11.01 -7.20
C ASP A 50 -13.50 -10.72 -6.22
N PRO A 51 -12.87 -9.51 -6.29
CA PRO A 51 -11.78 -9.13 -5.39
C PRO A 51 -12.11 -9.31 -3.91
N ARG A 52 -13.37 -9.11 -3.50
CA ARG A 52 -13.82 -9.30 -2.11
C ARG A 52 -13.66 -10.75 -1.65
N ARG A 53 -14.02 -11.72 -2.51
CA ARG A 53 -13.87 -13.16 -2.19
C ARG A 53 -12.41 -13.54 -2.02
N TYR A 54 -11.53 -12.98 -2.86
CA TYR A 54 -10.09 -13.18 -2.74
C TYR A 54 -9.54 -12.60 -1.43
N ILE A 55 -9.86 -11.33 -1.14
CA ILE A 55 -9.42 -10.63 0.08
C ILE A 55 -9.89 -11.38 1.31
N ASP A 56 -11.15 -11.82 1.35
CA ASP A 56 -11.72 -12.59 2.46
C ASP A 56 -10.96 -13.89 2.71
N ALA A 57 -10.65 -14.63 1.65
CA ALA A 57 -9.88 -15.86 1.76
C ALA A 57 -8.43 -15.56 2.22
N ALA A 58 -7.78 -14.54 1.65
CA ALA A 58 -6.43 -14.15 2.04
C ALA A 58 -6.36 -13.76 3.53
N LEU A 59 -7.27 -12.94 4.02
CA LEU A 59 -7.37 -12.56 5.43
C LEU A 59 -7.64 -13.76 6.35
N THR A 60 -8.44 -14.73 5.89
CA THR A 60 -8.76 -15.93 6.66
C THR A 60 -7.57 -16.87 6.81
N HIS A 61 -6.76 -17.00 5.75
CA HIS A 61 -5.70 -18.00 5.69
C HIS A 61 -4.29 -17.46 5.99
N MET A 62 -4.07 -16.13 5.96
CA MET A 62 -2.74 -15.54 6.10
C MET A 62 -2.05 -15.85 7.44
N THR A 63 -2.82 -15.94 8.55
CA THR A 63 -2.25 -16.24 9.87
C THR A 63 -1.80 -17.69 10.02
N ALA A 64 -2.41 -18.60 9.23
CA ALA A 64 -2.05 -20.01 9.20
C ALA A 64 -0.89 -20.30 8.21
N GLU A 65 -0.50 -19.33 7.36
CA GLU A 65 0.59 -19.51 6.41
C GLU A 65 1.94 -19.56 7.15
N LYS A 66 2.73 -20.58 6.85
CA LYS A 66 4.02 -20.85 7.51
C LYS A 66 5.20 -20.24 6.75
N GLU A 67 5.06 -20.12 5.42
CA GLU A 67 6.11 -19.60 4.54
C GLU A 67 6.03 -18.08 4.43
N ASP A 68 7.08 -17.38 4.86
CA ASP A 68 7.12 -15.92 4.84
C ASP A 68 6.96 -15.32 3.44
N ALA A 69 7.53 -15.96 2.41
CA ALA A 69 7.39 -15.51 1.03
C ALA A 69 5.94 -15.55 0.53
N ILE A 70 5.16 -16.56 0.94
CA ILE A 70 3.74 -16.65 0.60
C ILE A 70 2.94 -15.63 1.42
N PHE A 71 3.25 -15.49 2.71
CA PHE A 71 2.63 -14.49 3.59
C PHE A 71 2.80 -13.06 3.03
N GLU A 72 4.03 -12.65 2.71
CA GLU A 72 4.32 -11.34 2.11
C GLU A 72 3.60 -11.16 0.75
N ARG A 73 3.56 -12.22 -0.05
CA ARG A 73 2.82 -12.19 -1.31
C ARG A 73 1.32 -11.97 -1.10
N LEU A 74 0.72 -12.58 -0.07
CA LEU A 74 -0.68 -12.37 0.28
C LEU A 74 -0.95 -10.92 0.64
N LEU A 75 -0.11 -10.29 1.47
CA LEU A 75 -0.26 -8.87 1.83
C LEU A 75 -0.19 -7.98 0.57
N ALA A 76 0.78 -8.22 -0.31
CA ALA A 76 0.91 -7.47 -1.56
C ALA A 76 -0.32 -7.64 -2.48
N THR A 77 -0.86 -8.86 -2.57
CA THR A 77 -2.03 -9.12 -3.42
C THR A 77 -3.35 -8.64 -2.82
N ILE A 78 -3.47 -8.53 -1.49
CA ILE A 78 -4.58 -7.82 -0.85
C ILE A 78 -4.57 -6.34 -1.27
N THR A 79 -3.41 -5.66 -1.17
CA THR A 79 -3.26 -4.28 -1.62
C THR A 79 -3.68 -4.12 -3.08
N GLN A 80 -3.18 -4.98 -3.97
CA GLN A 80 -3.50 -4.92 -5.39
C GLN A 80 -4.99 -5.22 -5.65
N SER A 81 -5.57 -6.19 -4.97
CA SER A 81 -6.99 -6.53 -5.14
C SER A 81 -7.93 -5.40 -4.73
N ARG A 82 -7.52 -4.54 -3.77
CA ARG A 82 -8.27 -3.33 -3.39
C ARG A 82 -8.42 -2.34 -4.54
N THR A 83 -7.45 -2.24 -5.44
CA THR A 83 -7.53 -1.31 -6.58
C THR A 83 -8.63 -1.69 -7.57
N PHE A 84 -9.05 -2.96 -7.58
CA PHE A 84 -10.15 -3.44 -8.41
C PHE A 84 -11.53 -3.32 -7.74
N LEU A 85 -11.60 -2.84 -6.50
CA LEU A 85 -12.88 -2.66 -5.81
C LEU A 85 -13.58 -1.38 -6.31
N PRO A 86 -14.87 -1.45 -6.64
CA PRO A 86 -15.67 -0.25 -6.87
C PRO A 86 -15.68 0.68 -5.64
N GLY A 87 -15.67 2.00 -5.86
CA GLY A 87 -15.57 3.00 -4.78
C GLY A 87 -16.62 2.80 -3.68
N HIS A 88 -17.87 2.49 -4.05
CA HIS A 88 -18.99 2.34 -3.11
C HIS A 88 -18.87 1.13 -2.15
N VAL A 89 -18.04 0.10 -2.47
CA VAL A 89 -17.82 -1.06 -1.59
C VAL A 89 -16.46 -1.03 -0.89
N ARG A 90 -15.55 -0.16 -1.33
CA ARG A 90 -14.17 -0.10 -0.84
C ARG A 90 -14.10 0.18 0.67
N GLY A 91 -14.87 1.15 1.16
CA GLY A 91 -14.87 1.52 2.58
C GLY A 91 -15.28 0.39 3.53
N GLU A 92 -16.27 -0.44 3.16
CA GLU A 92 -16.65 -1.61 3.95
C GLU A 92 -15.55 -2.67 3.95
N CYS A 93 -14.96 -2.93 2.78
CA CYS A 93 -13.86 -3.88 2.63
C CYS A 93 -12.63 -3.42 3.42
N ASP A 94 -12.25 -2.16 3.34
CA ASP A 94 -11.16 -1.56 4.10
C ASP A 94 -11.37 -1.69 5.61
N SER A 95 -12.56 -1.42 6.10
CA SER A 95 -12.91 -1.60 7.52
C SER A 95 -12.78 -3.06 7.97
N LYS A 96 -13.05 -4.03 7.10
CA LYS A 96 -12.87 -5.45 7.35
C LYS A 96 -11.39 -5.82 7.39
N ILE A 97 -10.61 -5.35 6.41
CA ILE A 97 -9.16 -5.55 6.35
C ILE A 97 -8.51 -5.00 7.63
N LEU A 98 -8.80 -3.75 8.01
CA LEU A 98 -8.22 -3.12 9.20
C LEU A 98 -8.50 -3.91 10.49
N ARG A 99 -9.73 -4.42 10.67
CA ARG A 99 -10.04 -5.27 11.83
C ARG A 99 -9.25 -6.57 11.83
N ALA A 100 -9.15 -7.24 10.69
CA ALA A 100 -8.41 -8.49 10.57
C ALA A 100 -6.91 -8.31 10.82
N LEU A 101 -6.31 -7.24 10.27
CA LEU A 101 -4.90 -6.90 10.48
C LEU A 101 -4.62 -6.52 11.94
N ALA A 102 -5.48 -5.70 12.57
CA ALA A 102 -5.34 -5.34 13.97
C ALA A 102 -5.41 -6.55 14.92
N HIS A 103 -6.22 -7.55 14.57
CA HIS A 103 -6.27 -8.82 15.30
C HIS A 103 -4.99 -9.65 15.07
N ALA A 104 -4.60 -9.84 13.81
CA ALA A 104 -3.44 -10.64 13.44
C ALA A 104 -2.13 -10.10 14.03
N MET A 105 -1.94 -8.79 14.11
CA MET A 105 -0.75 -8.16 14.71
C MET A 105 -0.53 -8.53 16.19
N ARG A 106 -1.59 -8.89 16.92
CA ARG A 106 -1.49 -9.28 18.33
C ARG A 106 -1.13 -10.74 18.53
N GLU A 107 -1.30 -11.56 17.49
CA GLU A 107 -1.18 -13.01 17.57
C GLU A 107 0.00 -13.58 16.80
N THR A 108 0.79 -12.73 16.14
CA THR A 108 1.90 -13.17 15.30
C THR A 108 3.25 -12.64 15.79
N PHE A 109 4.34 -13.18 15.24
CA PHE A 109 5.71 -12.74 15.55
C PHE A 109 5.97 -11.30 15.09
N LEU A 110 6.91 -10.62 15.76
CA LEU A 110 7.20 -9.20 15.55
C LEU A 110 7.48 -8.83 14.09
N ASP A 111 8.23 -9.63 13.35
CA ASP A 111 8.58 -9.31 11.96
C ASP A 111 7.33 -9.32 11.06
N ARG A 112 6.48 -10.34 11.20
CA ARG A 112 5.19 -10.37 10.48
C ARG A 112 4.24 -9.27 10.93
N SER A 113 4.25 -8.93 12.23
CA SER A 113 3.45 -7.81 12.75
C SER A 113 3.85 -6.47 12.12
N ARG A 114 5.15 -6.28 11.80
CA ARG A 114 5.60 -5.09 11.04
C ARG A 114 5.05 -5.06 9.63
N SER A 115 5.09 -6.18 8.90
CA SER A 115 4.51 -6.27 7.56
C SER A 115 2.99 -6.02 7.59
N LEU A 116 2.30 -6.57 8.59
CA LEU A 116 0.87 -6.28 8.83
C LEU A 116 0.63 -4.80 9.12
N LEU A 117 1.49 -4.14 9.92
CA LEU A 117 1.40 -2.72 10.20
C LEU A 117 1.54 -1.89 8.91
N HIS A 118 2.48 -2.24 8.03
CA HIS A 118 2.65 -1.53 6.75
C HIS A 118 1.37 -1.60 5.90
N LEU A 119 0.78 -2.78 5.74
CA LEU A 119 -0.49 -2.92 5.05
C LEU A 119 -1.62 -2.18 5.78
N PHE A 120 -1.65 -2.24 7.13
CA PHE A 120 -2.65 -1.58 7.93
C PHE A 120 -2.66 -0.06 7.71
N VAL A 121 -1.49 0.59 7.79
CA VAL A 121 -1.39 2.06 7.61
C VAL A 121 -1.64 2.48 6.17
N ASP A 122 -1.29 1.64 5.19
CA ASP A 122 -1.61 1.87 3.78
C ASP A 122 -3.13 1.87 3.55
N VAL A 123 -3.82 0.84 4.03
CA VAL A 123 -5.29 0.75 3.93
C VAL A 123 -5.96 1.88 4.70
N TRP A 124 -5.48 2.17 5.92
CA TRP A 124 -6.06 3.20 6.78
C TRP A 124 -5.89 4.60 6.19
N SER A 125 -4.73 4.91 5.61
CA SER A 125 -4.46 6.24 5.04
C SER A 125 -5.40 6.60 3.89
N GLY A 126 -5.78 5.62 3.05
CA GLY A 126 -6.68 5.82 1.92
C GLY A 126 -8.18 5.69 2.24
N GLY A 127 -8.55 5.37 3.49
CA GLY A 127 -9.94 5.10 3.89
C GLY A 127 -10.56 6.19 4.75
N GLY A 128 -11.89 6.10 4.95
CA GLY A 128 -12.67 7.00 5.82
C GLY A 128 -12.68 6.61 7.31
N ASP A 129 -12.05 5.51 7.70
CA ASP A 129 -12.10 4.98 9.06
C ASP A 129 -11.23 5.80 10.03
N THR A 130 -11.83 6.41 11.03
CA THR A 130 -11.14 7.26 12.02
C THR A 130 -10.82 6.56 13.33
N ARG A 131 -11.28 5.31 13.54
CA ARG A 131 -11.16 4.59 14.82
C ARG A 131 -9.75 4.43 15.35
N TYR A 132 -8.76 4.45 14.45
CA TYR A 132 -7.36 4.20 14.81
C TYR A 132 -6.50 5.48 14.83
N SER A 133 -7.10 6.65 14.60
CA SER A 133 -6.37 7.92 14.49
C SER A 133 -5.56 8.23 15.74
N ASP A 134 -6.19 8.15 16.91
CA ASP A 134 -5.54 8.48 18.19
C ASP A 134 -4.42 7.48 18.53
N SER A 135 -4.67 6.17 18.34
CA SER A 135 -3.65 5.14 18.58
C SER A 135 -2.44 5.28 17.65
N LEU A 136 -2.66 5.55 16.36
CA LEU A 136 -1.56 5.77 15.42
C LEU A 136 -0.79 7.06 15.73
N ALA A 137 -1.48 8.13 16.13
CA ALA A 137 -0.85 9.36 16.54
C ALA A 137 -0.03 9.18 17.84
N ALA A 138 -0.56 8.45 18.82
CA ALA A 138 0.15 8.09 20.05
C ALA A 138 1.37 7.21 19.76
N LEU A 139 1.22 6.22 18.87
CA LEU A 139 2.31 5.36 18.41
C LEU A 139 3.43 6.19 17.76
N ALA A 140 3.09 7.12 16.85
CA ALA A 140 4.08 7.98 16.18
C ALA A 140 4.86 8.88 17.15
N ARG A 141 4.27 9.24 18.31
CA ARG A 141 4.92 9.99 19.39
C ARG A 141 5.67 9.12 20.39
N GLY A 142 5.63 7.79 20.24
CA GLY A 142 6.26 6.87 21.20
C GLY A 142 5.50 6.68 22.51
N GLU A 143 4.19 6.95 22.53
CA GLU A 143 3.34 6.90 23.73
C GLU A 143 2.60 5.55 23.88
N GLU A 144 2.42 4.78 22.81
CA GLU A 144 1.68 3.51 22.79
C GLU A 144 2.59 2.33 23.10
N GLY A 145 2.76 1.99 24.39
CA GLY A 145 3.79 1.09 24.93
C GLY A 145 3.87 -0.30 24.27
N ASP A 146 2.76 -1.00 24.16
CA ASP A 146 2.72 -2.39 23.64
C ASP A 146 3.01 -2.47 22.13
N LEU A 147 2.75 -1.40 21.38
CA LEU A 147 2.96 -1.33 19.94
C LEU A 147 4.32 -0.73 19.55
N LEU A 148 5.07 -0.12 20.49
CA LEU A 148 6.37 0.50 20.21
C LEU A 148 7.37 -0.43 19.49
N PRO A 149 7.45 -1.74 19.77
CA PRO A 149 8.34 -2.62 19.04
C PRO A 149 8.07 -2.67 17.53
N LEU A 150 6.83 -2.38 17.09
CA LEU A 150 6.46 -2.37 15.67
C LEU A 150 7.13 -1.22 14.91
N ILE A 151 7.37 -0.09 15.56
CA ILE A 151 7.99 1.11 14.99
C ILE A 151 9.44 1.32 15.46
N ALA A 152 10.08 0.32 16.06
CA ALA A 152 11.48 0.42 16.48
C ALA A 152 12.45 0.64 15.30
N GLY A 153 12.04 0.31 14.09
CA GLY A 153 12.78 0.62 12.85
C GLY A 153 12.24 1.87 12.16
N GLU A 154 13.15 2.66 11.60
CA GLU A 154 12.84 3.91 10.88
C GLU A 154 11.81 3.72 9.76
N GLU A 155 11.86 2.61 9.05
CA GLU A 155 10.92 2.29 7.96
C GLU A 155 9.48 2.24 8.46
N SER A 156 9.22 1.46 9.51
CA SER A 156 7.87 1.33 10.09
C SER A 156 7.41 2.62 10.78
N ALA A 157 8.32 3.33 11.46
CA ALA A 157 8.01 4.63 12.06
C ALA A 157 7.56 5.63 10.98
N TRP A 158 8.30 5.73 9.89
CA TRP A 158 7.93 6.61 8.78
C TRP A 158 6.70 6.14 8.01
N ALA A 159 6.40 4.85 7.96
CA ALA A 159 5.14 4.38 7.38
C ALA A 159 3.92 4.93 8.14
N VAL A 160 3.97 4.90 9.48
CA VAL A 160 2.93 5.51 10.34
C VAL A 160 2.86 7.03 10.14
N ARG A 161 4.01 7.73 10.15
CA ARG A 161 4.10 9.18 9.94
C ARG A 161 3.55 9.61 8.58
N CYS A 162 3.86 8.88 7.51
CA CYS A 162 3.29 9.12 6.17
C CYS A 162 1.77 8.94 6.15
N ALA A 163 1.25 7.92 6.81
CA ALA A 163 -0.19 7.68 6.87
C ALA A 163 -0.92 8.79 7.64
N LEU A 164 -0.35 9.28 8.75
CA LEU A 164 -0.87 10.43 9.50
C LEU A 164 -0.85 11.71 8.65
N ALA A 165 0.23 11.94 7.91
CA ALA A 165 0.35 13.08 7.00
C ALA A 165 -0.72 13.04 5.90
N ALA A 166 -0.92 11.87 5.27
CA ALA A 166 -1.95 11.68 4.24
C ALA A 166 -3.38 11.93 4.74
N ARG A 167 -3.60 11.79 6.04
CA ARG A 167 -4.87 12.08 6.72
C ARG A 167 -4.96 13.51 7.29
N GLY A 168 -3.92 14.35 7.07
CA GLY A 168 -3.86 15.71 7.61
C GLY A 168 -3.81 15.79 9.14
N LEU A 169 -3.37 14.70 9.81
CA LEU A 169 -3.27 14.64 11.27
C LEU A 169 -1.92 15.13 11.80
N VAL A 170 -0.97 15.39 10.91
CA VAL A 170 0.32 16.01 11.20
C VAL A 170 0.63 17.05 10.12
N ASP A 171 1.34 18.09 10.52
CA ASP A 171 1.79 19.16 9.63
C ASP A 171 3.27 19.02 9.25
N GLU A 172 3.74 19.89 8.37
CA GLU A 172 5.13 19.92 7.91
C GLU A 172 6.11 20.14 9.08
N LYS A 173 5.76 20.98 10.05
CA LYS A 173 6.59 21.26 11.24
C LYS A 173 6.79 20.00 12.10
N GLN A 174 5.75 19.18 12.25
CA GLN A 174 5.89 17.91 12.97
C GLN A 174 6.75 16.92 12.20
N LEU A 175 6.65 16.89 10.87
CA LEU A 175 7.51 16.05 10.02
C LEU A 175 8.98 16.49 10.11
N ASP A 176 9.25 17.80 10.13
CA ASP A 176 10.59 18.35 10.31
C ASP A 176 11.20 17.93 11.65
N ALA A 177 10.43 18.03 12.74
CA ALA A 177 10.88 17.60 14.06
C ALA A 177 11.31 16.11 14.08
N TRP A 178 10.54 15.24 13.45
CA TRP A 178 10.90 13.82 13.34
C TRP A 178 12.10 13.55 12.43
N LEU A 179 12.28 14.35 11.39
CA LEU A 179 13.47 14.24 10.54
C LEU A 179 14.73 14.68 11.30
N ASP A 180 14.64 15.74 12.12
CA ASP A 180 15.75 16.26 12.93
C ASP A 180 16.23 15.26 13.98
N GLU A 181 15.38 14.35 14.45
CA GLU A 181 15.76 13.26 15.35
C GLU A 181 16.73 12.26 14.67
N SER A 182 16.60 12.02 13.36
CA SER A 182 17.42 11.08 12.60
C SER A 182 17.55 11.54 11.13
N PRO A 183 18.41 12.54 10.83
CA PRO A 183 18.49 13.22 9.53
C PRO A 183 19.31 12.41 8.50
N THR A 184 18.96 11.17 8.22
CA THR A 184 19.59 10.35 7.18
C THR A 184 19.05 10.66 5.78
N GLY A 185 19.80 10.28 4.73
CA GLY A 185 19.33 10.42 3.35
C GLY A 185 18.05 9.63 3.06
N GLU A 186 17.91 8.45 3.69
CA GLU A 186 16.71 7.63 3.59
C GLU A 186 15.52 8.29 4.28
N ASN A 187 15.69 8.79 5.50
CA ASN A 187 14.63 9.48 6.23
C ASN A 187 14.24 10.78 5.55
N LYS A 188 15.18 11.48 4.88
CA LYS A 188 14.83 12.62 4.05
C LYS A 188 13.95 12.24 2.86
N THR A 189 14.19 11.09 2.25
CA THR A 189 13.31 10.57 1.18
C THR A 189 11.92 10.21 1.71
N ARG A 190 11.84 9.61 2.90
CA ARG A 190 10.58 9.29 3.58
C ARG A 190 9.82 10.57 3.97
N TRP A 191 10.54 11.56 4.48
CA TRP A 191 10.00 12.88 4.77
C TRP A 191 9.40 13.55 3.52
N VAL A 192 10.11 13.51 2.38
CA VAL A 192 9.58 14.02 1.09
C VAL A 192 8.25 13.35 0.76
N ARG A 193 8.15 12.02 0.91
CA ARG A 193 6.89 11.30 0.67
C ARG A 193 5.80 11.77 1.63
N ALA A 194 6.08 11.86 2.93
CA ALA A 194 5.11 12.28 3.94
C ALA A 194 4.62 13.71 3.69
N ARG A 195 5.53 14.67 3.45
CA ARG A 195 5.20 16.05 3.11
C ARG A 195 4.29 16.12 1.88
N SER A 196 4.63 15.37 0.86
CA SER A 196 3.88 15.34 -0.40
C SER A 196 2.49 14.73 -0.26
N SER A 197 2.23 13.99 0.81
CA SER A 197 0.91 13.40 1.07
C SER A 197 -0.02 14.27 1.92
N ILE A 198 0.48 15.38 2.50
CA ILE A 198 -0.34 16.29 3.30
C ILE A 198 -1.46 16.86 2.41
N PRO A 199 -2.74 16.79 2.83
CA PRO A 199 -3.90 17.26 2.06
C PRO A 199 -4.05 18.79 2.13
N ASP A 200 -2.99 19.54 1.82
CA ASP A 200 -2.95 20.99 1.75
C ASP A 200 -2.65 21.45 0.32
N ALA A 201 -3.51 22.32 -0.23
CA ALA A 201 -3.42 22.76 -1.62
C ALA A 201 -2.10 23.49 -1.92
N SER A 202 -1.59 24.30 -0.98
CA SER A 202 -0.36 25.07 -1.18
C SER A 202 0.89 24.16 -1.17
N ILE A 203 0.92 23.18 -0.29
CA ILE A 203 2.00 22.18 -0.24
C ILE A 203 2.02 21.37 -1.53
N ARG A 204 0.87 20.96 -2.02
CA ARG A 204 0.78 20.19 -3.27
C ARG A 204 1.19 20.96 -4.50
N GLU A 205 0.74 22.19 -4.62
CA GLU A 205 1.16 23.06 -5.72
C GLU A 205 2.67 23.23 -5.71
N ALA A 206 3.27 23.41 -4.54
CA ALA A 206 4.72 23.53 -4.39
C ALA A 206 5.41 22.21 -4.79
N VAL A 207 4.96 21.06 -4.30
CA VAL A 207 5.50 19.73 -4.64
C VAL A 207 5.34 19.46 -6.15
N TRP A 208 4.19 19.79 -6.73
CA TRP A 208 3.97 19.61 -8.16
C TRP A 208 4.94 20.44 -9.02
N LYS A 209 5.19 21.69 -8.64
CA LYS A 209 6.23 22.53 -9.28
C LYS A 209 7.63 21.94 -9.15
N GLU A 210 7.96 21.38 -7.98
CA GLU A 210 9.23 20.67 -7.76
C GLU A 210 9.37 19.46 -8.69
N VAL A 211 8.31 18.63 -8.81
CA VAL A 211 8.26 17.47 -9.73
C VAL A 211 8.52 17.91 -11.17
N LEU A 212 7.83 18.95 -11.65
CA LEU A 212 7.95 19.43 -13.03
C LEU A 212 9.27 20.16 -13.33
N SER A 213 10.03 20.55 -12.31
CA SER A 213 11.32 21.23 -12.45
C SER A 213 12.43 20.35 -13.02
N LEU A 214 12.28 19.02 -13.00
CA LEU A 214 13.29 18.00 -13.35
C LEU A 214 14.59 18.06 -12.51
N LYS A 215 14.57 18.76 -11.35
CA LYS A 215 15.74 18.94 -10.48
C LYS A 215 15.79 17.94 -9.32
N LEU A 216 14.71 17.20 -9.10
CA LEU A 216 14.66 16.19 -8.04
C LEU A 216 15.55 14.99 -8.36
N SER A 217 16.17 14.43 -7.33
CA SER A 217 16.82 13.12 -7.45
C SER A 217 15.77 12.05 -7.80
N ASN A 218 16.23 10.94 -8.36
CA ASN A 218 15.34 9.80 -8.69
C ASN A 218 14.50 9.35 -7.50
N HIS A 219 15.07 9.30 -6.29
CA HIS A 219 14.38 8.88 -5.08
C HIS A 219 13.36 9.92 -4.62
N HIS A 220 13.73 11.21 -4.64
CA HIS A 220 12.81 12.28 -4.27
C HIS A 220 11.66 12.43 -5.27
N LEU A 221 11.92 12.27 -6.57
CA LEU A 221 10.85 12.28 -7.58
C LEU A 221 9.81 11.17 -7.30
N SER A 222 10.29 9.94 -7.10
CA SER A 222 9.39 8.82 -6.77
C SER A 222 8.63 9.06 -5.45
N ALA A 223 9.31 9.55 -4.42
CA ALA A 223 8.71 9.84 -3.12
C ALA A 223 7.64 10.94 -3.21
N SER A 224 7.91 12.03 -3.96
CA SER A 224 6.95 13.11 -4.18
C SER A 224 5.70 12.63 -4.90
N LEU A 225 5.86 11.87 -5.97
CA LEU A 225 4.73 11.32 -6.75
C LEU A 225 3.91 10.31 -5.93
N GLN A 226 4.57 9.44 -5.18
CA GLN A 226 3.88 8.50 -4.28
C GLN A 226 3.09 9.23 -3.19
N GLY A 227 3.65 10.30 -2.64
CA GLY A 227 2.95 11.12 -1.63
C GLY A 227 1.73 11.82 -2.22
N LEU A 228 1.88 12.48 -3.37
CA LEU A 228 0.77 13.12 -4.08
C LEU A 228 -0.36 12.15 -4.42
N ASN A 229 -0.03 10.91 -4.77
CA ASN A 229 -1.00 9.87 -5.11
C ASN A 229 -1.65 9.19 -3.88
N ALA A 230 -1.02 9.28 -2.70
CA ALA A 230 -1.47 8.59 -1.48
C ALA A 230 -2.62 9.30 -0.76
N SER A 231 -2.84 10.59 -1.00
CA SER A 231 -3.85 11.34 -0.26
C SER A 231 -5.21 11.25 -0.94
N SER A 232 -6.22 10.86 -0.17
CA SER A 232 -7.62 10.95 -0.61
C SER A 232 -8.05 12.41 -0.65
N TRP A 233 -8.46 12.90 -1.82
CA TRP A 233 -8.95 14.27 -1.99
C TRP A 233 -10.40 14.26 -2.41
N GLU A 234 -11.20 15.05 -1.77
CA GLU A 234 -12.43 15.53 -2.40
C GLU A 234 -12.01 16.48 -3.53
N GLY A 235 -12.36 16.14 -4.78
CA GLY A 235 -11.98 16.93 -5.97
C GLY A 235 -10.51 16.74 -6.38
N ASN A 236 -10.08 15.52 -6.57
CA ASN A 236 -8.69 15.21 -6.90
C ASN A 236 -8.33 15.59 -8.34
N ASP A 237 -7.74 16.75 -8.52
CA ASP A 237 -7.14 17.19 -9.78
C ASP A 237 -5.82 16.48 -10.08
N TYR A 238 -5.31 15.61 -9.19
CA TYR A 238 -4.01 14.94 -9.39
C TYR A 238 -4.00 14.11 -10.68
N THR A 239 -5.06 13.36 -10.93
CA THR A 239 -5.18 12.53 -12.14
C THR A 239 -5.15 13.39 -13.40
N ASP A 240 -5.88 14.47 -13.42
CA ASP A 240 -5.92 15.41 -14.54
C ASP A 240 -4.56 16.08 -14.73
N HIS A 241 -3.93 16.56 -13.67
CA HIS A 241 -2.58 17.12 -13.71
C HIS A 241 -1.54 16.11 -14.20
N PHE A 242 -1.62 14.86 -13.72
CA PHE A 242 -0.69 13.81 -14.14
C PHE A 242 -0.75 13.56 -15.64
N PHE A 243 -1.95 13.38 -16.19
CA PHE A 243 -2.11 13.10 -17.63
C PHE A 243 -1.85 14.33 -18.49
N ALA A 244 -2.21 15.53 -18.06
CA ALA A 244 -1.94 16.76 -18.78
C ALA A 244 -0.44 17.00 -18.99
N GLU A 245 0.37 16.70 -17.98
CA GLU A 245 1.82 16.94 -18.02
C GLU A 245 2.64 15.75 -18.54
N LEU A 246 2.05 14.57 -18.71
CA LEU A 246 2.76 13.34 -19.05
C LEU A 246 3.63 13.47 -20.31
N SER A 247 3.07 13.95 -21.41
CA SER A 247 3.79 14.09 -22.68
C SER A 247 4.91 15.11 -22.57
N SER A 248 4.60 16.29 -22.02
CA SER A 248 5.56 17.38 -21.82
C SER A 248 6.71 16.96 -20.89
N PHE A 249 6.41 16.25 -19.80
CA PHE A 249 7.42 15.74 -18.88
C PHE A 249 8.32 14.72 -19.58
N TRP A 250 7.73 13.75 -20.33
CA TRP A 250 8.47 12.73 -21.03
C TRP A 250 9.44 13.28 -22.05
N GLU A 251 9.04 14.29 -22.82
CA GLU A 251 9.89 14.93 -23.85
C GLU A 251 11.10 15.66 -23.25
N ARG A 252 10.97 16.21 -22.04
CA ARG A 252 12.02 16.99 -21.38
C ARG A 252 12.89 16.15 -20.44
N ALA A 253 12.38 15.03 -19.94
CA ALA A 253 13.04 14.21 -18.96
C ALA A 253 14.02 13.22 -19.61
N SER A 254 15.00 12.76 -18.83
CA SER A 254 15.72 11.53 -19.18
C SER A 254 14.79 10.33 -19.13
N MET A 255 15.09 9.26 -19.88
CA MET A 255 14.31 8.01 -19.84
C MET A 255 14.11 7.51 -18.40
N GLY A 256 15.15 7.61 -17.56
CA GLY A 256 15.07 7.17 -16.15
C GLY A 256 14.08 7.98 -15.33
N LEU A 257 14.01 9.30 -15.51
CA LEU A 257 13.03 10.16 -14.84
C LEU A 257 11.63 9.96 -15.40
N GLY A 258 11.49 9.81 -16.73
CA GLY A 258 10.20 9.52 -17.38
C GLY A 258 9.57 8.22 -16.89
N LEU A 259 10.35 7.14 -16.82
CA LEU A 259 9.87 5.86 -16.26
C LEU A 259 9.46 5.98 -14.78
N ARG A 260 10.19 6.78 -13.98
CA ARG A 260 9.82 7.01 -12.59
C ARG A 260 8.55 7.83 -12.45
N TYR A 261 8.37 8.85 -13.29
CA TYR A 261 7.14 9.63 -13.33
C TYR A 261 5.93 8.72 -13.55
N ILE A 262 6.01 7.82 -14.53
CA ILE A 262 4.93 6.86 -14.82
C ILE A 262 4.76 5.87 -13.66
N ASN A 263 5.82 5.16 -13.26
CA ASN A 263 5.70 4.04 -12.31
C ASN A 263 5.33 4.48 -10.89
N ALA A 264 5.77 5.66 -10.44
CA ALA A 264 5.49 6.15 -9.10
C ALA A 264 4.26 7.07 -9.04
N GLY A 265 3.94 7.74 -10.16
CA GLY A 265 2.88 8.73 -10.22
C GLY A 265 1.57 8.24 -10.82
N PHE A 266 1.55 7.08 -11.49
CA PHE A 266 0.32 6.63 -12.13
C PHE A 266 -0.83 6.50 -11.12
N PRO A 267 -1.96 7.21 -11.33
CA PRO A 267 -3.10 7.15 -10.43
C PRO A 267 -3.79 5.79 -10.55
N MET A 268 -3.66 4.96 -9.50
CA MET A 268 -4.23 3.60 -9.48
C MET A 268 -5.71 3.57 -9.05
N SER A 269 -6.19 4.60 -8.38
CA SER A 269 -7.59 4.74 -7.96
C SER A 269 -8.30 5.71 -8.89
N LEU A 270 -8.66 5.24 -10.07
CA LEU A 270 -9.61 5.95 -10.92
C LEU A 270 -11.01 5.59 -10.41
N ASP A 271 -11.62 6.48 -9.63
CA ASP A 271 -13.05 6.40 -9.38
C ASP A 271 -13.75 6.76 -10.69
N SER A 272 -14.32 5.76 -11.35
CA SER A 272 -15.15 5.90 -12.56
C SER A 272 -16.56 6.32 -12.19
#